data_4cb96492ce9a6f5962d7dbbad4b8602c
#
_entry.id   4cb96492ce9a6f5962d7dbbad4b8602c
#
_cell.length_a   1.000
_cell.length_b   1.000
_cell.length_c   1.000
_cell.angle_alpha   90.00
_cell.angle_beta   90.00
_cell.angle_gamma   90.00
#
_symmetry.space_group_name_H-M   'P 1'
#
loop_
_entity.id
_entity.type
_entity.pdbx_description
1 polymer ?
#
loop_
_entity_poly.entity_id
_entity_poly.type
_entity_poly.pdbx_seq_one_letter_code
_entity_poly.pdbx_strand_id
1 'polypeptide(L)'
;MPKEQSSTDLRKKIKKHFANFYGGTVAGFYVEVGESNLLRIQIIIKISEKVEDLREGALEQEIIDLTTPWNRLLKDEVYNLMSDEEKKPLYKKYCDSFSIIYINRFSAGKGARDIALMEKSLKDDEVTFDFSIDENIGELKLYSPEKELYLSHVMPILESFGLNVIHEHTYLVKPKDDRNVRVNYFRISFDNGDKIDDELIEKFKIALSQAWTKNLGLGCLNKLLLAVNLDWRTVSLLKTY
;
A
#
# COMPACT_ATOMS: atom_id res chain seq x y z
N MET A 1 2.18 12.03 24.93
CA MET A 1 2.78 11.99 23.57
C MET A 1 3.89 13.02 23.48
N PRO A 2 5.06 12.72 22.87
CA PRO A 2 6.16 13.70 22.70
C PRO A 2 5.72 14.91 21.85
N LYS A 3 6.17 16.11 22.23
CA LYS A 3 5.83 17.36 21.53
C LYS A 3 6.24 17.35 20.06
N GLU A 4 7.41 16.78 19.75
CA GLU A 4 8.00 16.72 18.42
C GLU A 4 7.18 15.87 17.43
N GLN A 5 6.37 14.94 17.94
CA GLN A 5 5.51 14.07 17.13
C GLN A 5 4.11 14.62 16.88
N SER A 6 3.76 15.77 17.48
CA SER A 6 2.42 16.36 17.41
C SER A 6 2.22 17.17 16.13
N SER A 7 1.90 16.51 15.03
CA SER A 7 1.45 17.19 13.81
C SER A 7 -0.06 17.42 13.80
N THR A 8 -0.53 18.38 12.99
CA THR A 8 -1.96 18.63 12.78
C THR A 8 -2.66 17.40 12.20
N ASP A 9 -1.98 16.66 11.34
CA ASP A 9 -2.54 15.45 10.69
C ASP A 9 -2.65 14.30 11.68
N LEU A 10 -1.67 14.12 12.58
CA LEU A 10 -1.76 13.14 13.64
C LEU A 10 -2.95 13.44 14.57
N ARG A 11 -3.15 14.71 14.94
CA ARG A 11 -4.31 15.12 15.75
C ARG A 11 -5.64 14.81 15.06
N LYS A 12 -5.75 14.99 13.73
CA LYS A 12 -6.93 14.60 12.94
C LYS A 12 -7.14 13.09 12.94
N LYS A 13 -6.07 12.30 12.75
CA LYS A 13 -6.12 10.84 12.80
C LYS A 13 -6.59 10.35 14.17
N ILE A 14 -6.01 10.87 15.24
CA ILE A 14 -6.42 10.54 16.62
C ILE A 14 -7.90 10.85 16.85
N LYS A 15 -8.39 12.04 16.48
CA LYS A 15 -9.81 12.40 16.59
C LYS A 15 -10.73 11.41 15.88
N LYS A 16 -10.40 11.09 14.61
CA LYS A 16 -11.19 10.17 13.79
C LYS A 16 -11.20 8.77 14.40
N HIS A 17 -10.04 8.32 14.87
CA HIS A 17 -9.89 7.00 15.48
C HIS A 17 -10.77 6.85 16.73
N PHE A 18 -10.69 7.81 17.67
CA PHE A 18 -11.51 7.80 18.88
C PHE A 18 -13.01 7.91 18.60
N ALA A 19 -13.41 8.73 17.61
CA ALA A 19 -14.81 8.83 17.21
C ALA A 19 -15.34 7.48 16.69
N ASN A 20 -14.56 6.79 15.86
CA ASN A 20 -14.92 5.48 15.33
C ASN A 20 -14.93 4.39 16.42
N PHE A 21 -13.92 4.38 17.30
CA PHE A 21 -13.79 3.39 18.37
C PHE A 21 -14.99 3.40 19.34
N TYR A 22 -15.45 4.60 19.69
CA TYR A 22 -16.59 4.77 20.61
C TYR A 22 -17.94 4.92 19.89
N GLY A 23 -18.00 4.82 18.56
CA GLY A 23 -19.23 5.00 17.78
C GLY A 23 -19.87 6.37 17.97
N GLY A 24 -19.06 7.41 18.22
CA GLY A 24 -19.54 8.73 18.59
C GLY A 24 -18.98 9.87 17.75
N THR A 25 -19.26 11.10 18.17
CA THR A 25 -18.75 12.32 17.54
C THR A 25 -17.88 13.10 18.52
N VAL A 26 -16.78 13.70 18.01
CA VAL A 26 -15.90 14.53 18.84
C VAL A 26 -16.59 15.83 19.16
N ALA A 27 -16.92 16.02 20.44
CA ALA A 27 -17.53 17.24 20.98
C ALA A 27 -16.48 18.28 21.43
N GLY A 28 -15.28 17.82 21.83
CA GLY A 28 -14.20 18.71 22.25
C GLY A 28 -12.82 18.07 22.06
N PHE A 29 -11.82 18.89 21.79
CA PHE A 29 -10.44 18.45 21.64
C PHE A 29 -9.49 19.55 22.16
N TYR A 30 -8.79 19.24 23.24
CA TYR A 30 -7.91 20.16 23.91
C TYR A 30 -6.49 19.60 23.96
N VAL A 31 -5.51 20.47 23.76
CA VAL A 31 -4.08 20.12 23.82
C VAL A 31 -3.44 21.01 24.85
N GLU A 32 -2.94 20.43 25.89
CA GLU A 32 -2.23 21.11 26.97
C GLU A 32 -0.72 20.83 26.84
N VAL A 33 0.06 21.89 26.84
CA VAL A 33 1.53 21.83 26.76
C VAL A 33 2.07 22.01 28.17
N GLY A 34 2.41 20.92 28.84
CA GLY A 34 3.06 20.96 30.15
C GLY A 34 4.53 21.35 30.10
N GLU A 35 5.16 21.50 31.25
CA GLU A 35 6.61 21.75 31.40
C GLU A 35 7.46 20.56 30.91
N SER A 36 6.91 19.34 30.89
CA SER A 36 7.54 18.14 30.36
C SER A 36 7.56 18.15 28.81
N ASN A 37 8.41 17.32 28.20
CA ASN A 37 8.41 17.11 26.74
C ASN A 37 7.18 16.34 26.23
N LEU A 38 6.15 16.16 27.08
CA LEU A 38 4.92 15.46 26.74
C LEU A 38 3.79 16.46 26.54
N LEU A 39 2.93 16.14 25.57
CA LEU A 39 1.63 16.78 25.37
C LEU A 39 0.54 15.96 26.05
N ARG A 40 -0.36 16.64 26.73
CA ARG A 40 -1.62 16.07 27.19
C ARG A 40 -2.71 16.38 26.16
N ILE A 41 -3.39 15.35 25.69
CA ILE A 41 -4.52 15.48 24.76
C ILE A 41 -5.77 15.02 25.50
N GLN A 42 -6.78 15.89 25.55
CA GLN A 42 -8.09 15.58 26.08
C GLN A 42 -9.10 15.58 24.95
N ILE A 43 -9.82 14.48 24.80
CA ILE A 43 -10.83 14.29 23.76
C ILE A 43 -12.16 14.05 24.44
N ILE A 44 -13.19 14.84 24.09
CA ILE A 44 -14.55 14.65 24.55
C ILE A 44 -15.36 14.06 23.41
N ILE A 45 -15.93 12.88 23.62
CA ILE A 45 -16.71 12.17 22.62
C ILE A 45 -18.16 12.11 23.11
N LYS A 46 -19.08 12.54 22.26
CA LYS A 46 -20.51 12.37 22.46
C LYS A 46 -20.93 11.03 21.87
N ILE A 47 -21.34 10.12 22.72
CA ILE A 47 -21.84 8.78 22.35
C ILE A 47 -23.36 8.75 22.48
N SER A 48 -24.04 8.00 21.60
CA SER A 48 -25.50 7.85 21.60
C SER A 48 -25.96 6.67 22.45
N GLU A 49 -25.11 5.66 22.60
CA GLU A 49 -25.39 4.46 23.39
C GLU A 49 -24.32 4.23 24.46
N LYS A 50 -24.68 3.57 25.56
CA LYS A 50 -23.74 3.26 26.64
C LYS A 50 -22.73 2.23 26.14
N VAL A 51 -21.45 2.56 26.16
CA VAL A 51 -20.36 1.61 25.86
C VAL A 51 -20.17 0.74 27.10
N GLU A 52 -20.54 -0.53 27.03
CA GLU A 52 -20.48 -1.47 28.17
C GLU A 52 -19.09 -2.01 28.44
N ASP A 53 -18.20 -2.03 27.43
CA ASP A 53 -16.85 -2.57 27.57
C ASP A 53 -15.81 -1.55 27.07
N LEU A 54 -15.15 -0.93 28.03
CA LEU A 54 -13.97 -0.10 27.77
C LEU A 54 -12.75 -1.03 27.61
N ARG A 55 -12.46 -1.43 26.39
CA ARG A 55 -11.24 -2.20 26.05
C ARG A 55 -10.00 -1.31 26.18
N GLU A 56 -9.70 -0.86 27.41
CA GLU A 56 -8.63 0.10 27.68
C GLU A 56 -7.27 -0.36 27.11
N GLY A 57 -6.92 -1.63 27.27
CA GLY A 57 -5.66 -2.18 26.77
C GLY A 57 -5.56 -2.19 25.23
N ALA A 58 -6.66 -2.47 24.52
CA ALA A 58 -6.67 -2.41 23.07
C ALA A 58 -6.53 -0.98 22.56
N LEU A 59 -7.21 -0.04 23.19
CA LEU A 59 -7.12 1.38 22.85
C LEU A 59 -5.71 1.95 23.08
N GLU A 60 -5.06 1.54 24.18
CA GLU A 60 -3.69 1.97 24.46
C GLU A 60 -2.71 1.51 23.37
N GLN A 61 -2.79 0.25 22.93
CA GLN A 61 -1.97 -0.27 21.85
C GLN A 61 -2.23 0.47 20.52
N GLU A 62 -3.49 0.70 20.17
CA GLU A 62 -3.85 1.43 18.96
C GLU A 62 -3.34 2.90 18.99
N ILE A 63 -3.33 3.55 20.16
CA ILE A 63 -2.76 4.89 20.32
C ILE A 63 -1.24 4.86 20.15
N ILE A 64 -0.57 3.86 20.71
CA ILE A 64 0.88 3.68 20.55
C ILE A 64 1.21 3.54 19.07
N ASP A 65 0.48 2.71 18.33
CA ASP A 65 0.67 2.49 16.90
C ASP A 65 0.44 3.77 16.08
N LEU A 66 -0.62 4.52 16.38
CA LEU A 66 -0.92 5.80 15.74
C LEU A 66 0.12 6.89 16.02
N THR A 67 0.75 6.86 17.20
CA THR A 67 1.74 7.85 17.62
C THR A 67 3.18 7.45 17.33
N THR A 68 3.41 6.20 16.94
CA THR A 68 4.75 5.72 16.58
C THR A 68 5.15 6.27 15.22
N PRO A 69 6.35 6.88 15.08
CA PRO A 69 6.83 7.36 13.80
C PRO A 69 6.87 6.23 12.76
N TRP A 70 6.39 6.50 11.55
CA TRP A 70 6.33 5.51 10.46
C TRP A 70 7.67 4.83 10.20
N ASN A 71 8.79 5.57 10.29
CA ASN A 71 10.13 5.01 10.10
C ASN A 71 10.51 3.98 11.17
N ARG A 72 9.98 4.12 12.41
CA ARG A 72 10.20 3.13 13.47
C ARG A 72 9.40 1.86 13.16
N LEU A 73 8.14 2.01 12.78
CA LEU A 73 7.31 0.88 12.33
C LEU A 73 7.94 0.19 11.12
N LEU A 74 8.45 0.97 10.14
CA LEU A 74 9.16 0.42 8.99
C LEU A 74 10.37 -0.43 9.41
N LYS A 75 11.12 0.03 10.42
CA LYS A 75 12.24 -0.75 10.94
C LYS A 75 11.79 -2.11 11.43
N ASP A 76 10.76 -2.13 12.28
CA ASP A 76 10.26 -3.36 12.89
C ASP A 76 9.72 -4.31 11.80
N GLU A 77 8.99 -3.79 10.81
CA GLU A 77 8.47 -4.57 9.68
C GLU A 77 9.59 -5.12 8.77
N VAL A 78 10.60 -4.32 8.44
CA VAL A 78 11.77 -4.79 7.66
C VAL A 78 12.53 -5.86 8.43
N TYR A 79 12.68 -5.71 9.76
CA TYR A 79 13.36 -6.68 10.61
C TYR A 79 12.60 -7.99 10.76
N ASN A 80 11.27 -7.98 10.60
CA ASN A 80 10.42 -9.17 10.63
C ASN A 80 10.37 -9.88 9.26
N LEU A 81 10.43 -9.12 8.17
CA LEU A 81 10.21 -9.64 6.82
C LEU A 81 11.51 -10.13 6.15
N MET A 82 12.65 -9.51 6.46
CA MET A 82 13.93 -9.75 5.79
C MET A 82 14.83 -10.69 6.59
N SER A 83 15.77 -11.34 5.89
CA SER A 83 16.79 -12.18 6.53
C SER A 83 17.70 -11.37 7.48
N ASP A 84 18.35 -12.06 8.42
CA ASP A 84 19.24 -11.41 9.41
C ASP A 84 20.38 -10.63 8.77
N GLU A 85 20.85 -11.07 7.60
CA GLU A 85 21.93 -10.42 6.86
C GLU A 85 21.46 -9.16 6.11
N GLU A 86 20.22 -9.16 5.61
CA GLU A 86 19.68 -8.11 4.75
C GLU A 86 18.97 -6.98 5.51
N LYS A 87 18.30 -7.28 6.62
CA LYS A 87 17.43 -6.34 7.34
C LYS A 87 18.09 -5.02 7.72
N LYS A 88 19.32 -5.08 8.22
CA LYS A 88 20.04 -3.91 8.71
C LYS A 88 20.55 -3.00 7.58
N PRO A 89 21.17 -3.52 6.50
CA PRO A 89 21.53 -2.70 5.34
C PRO A 89 20.31 -2.15 4.62
N LEU A 90 19.25 -2.94 4.41
CA LEU A 90 18.03 -2.49 3.75
C LEU A 90 17.33 -1.36 4.53
N TYR A 91 17.17 -1.51 5.84
CA TYR A 91 16.61 -0.42 6.64
C TYR A 91 17.43 0.86 6.52
N LYS A 92 18.76 0.80 6.61
CA LYS A 92 19.63 1.97 6.43
C LYS A 92 19.51 2.62 5.06
N LYS A 93 19.32 1.81 4.02
CA LYS A 93 19.16 2.25 2.65
C LYS A 93 17.83 2.98 2.43
N TYR A 94 16.75 2.55 3.10
CA TYR A 94 15.39 3.01 2.82
C TYR A 94 14.73 3.89 3.90
N CYS A 95 15.29 4.02 5.10
CA CYS A 95 14.64 4.69 6.25
C CYS A 95 14.17 6.13 5.96
N ASP A 96 14.88 6.86 5.07
CA ASP A 96 14.57 8.25 4.71
C ASP A 96 14.18 8.41 3.22
N SER A 97 13.84 7.31 2.55
CA SER A 97 13.67 7.27 1.08
C SER A 97 12.24 7.59 0.63
N PHE A 98 11.28 7.51 1.53
CA PHE A 98 9.87 7.66 1.21
C PHE A 98 9.38 9.08 1.40
N SER A 99 8.60 9.58 0.43
CA SER A 99 7.96 10.88 0.55
C SER A 99 6.84 10.88 1.59
N ILE A 100 6.53 12.07 2.13
CA ILE A 100 5.41 12.22 3.08
C ILE A 100 4.06 11.78 2.49
N ILE A 101 3.88 11.94 1.17
CA ILE A 101 2.66 11.52 0.46
C ILE A 101 2.54 9.98 0.48
N TYR A 102 3.67 9.27 0.27
CA TYR A 102 3.71 7.81 0.37
C TYR A 102 3.42 7.33 1.80
N ILE A 103 4.09 7.90 2.80
CA ILE A 103 3.94 7.56 4.22
C ILE A 103 2.49 7.76 4.70
N ASN A 104 1.81 8.82 4.23
CA ASN A 104 0.42 9.07 4.57
C ASN A 104 -0.56 8.12 3.89
N ARG A 105 -0.16 7.49 2.78
CA ARG A 105 -1.01 6.58 2.01
C ARG A 105 -0.86 5.13 2.43
N PHE A 106 0.36 4.68 2.71
CA PHE A 106 0.68 3.28 2.94
C PHE A 106 1.21 3.04 4.36
N SER A 107 0.81 1.91 4.94
CA SER A 107 1.35 1.45 6.22
C SER A 107 2.83 1.07 6.07
N ALA A 108 3.55 1.03 7.18
CA ALA A 108 4.95 0.60 7.21
C ALA A 108 5.13 -0.85 6.73
N GLY A 109 4.16 -1.74 7.02
CA GLY A 109 4.17 -3.11 6.53
C GLY A 109 4.04 -3.21 5.01
N LYS A 110 3.20 -2.35 4.37
CA LYS A 110 3.19 -2.23 2.90
C LYS A 110 4.53 -1.67 2.40
N GLY A 111 5.12 -0.69 3.10
CA GLY A 111 6.44 -0.14 2.77
C GLY A 111 7.56 -1.17 2.81
N ALA A 112 7.58 -2.05 3.82
CA ALA A 112 8.58 -3.11 3.92
C ALA A 112 8.47 -4.13 2.76
N ARG A 113 7.25 -4.50 2.36
CA ARG A 113 7.01 -5.35 1.18
C ARG A 113 7.44 -4.67 -0.12
N ASP A 114 7.13 -3.38 -0.26
CA ASP A 114 7.54 -2.58 -1.42
C ASP A 114 9.08 -2.54 -1.52
N ILE A 115 9.82 -2.46 -0.41
CA ILE A 115 11.30 -2.52 -0.40
C ILE A 115 11.80 -3.80 -1.06
N ALA A 116 11.23 -4.96 -0.73
CA ALA A 116 11.64 -6.23 -1.34
C ALA A 116 11.46 -6.24 -2.86
N LEU A 117 10.35 -5.69 -3.34
CA LEU A 117 10.06 -5.61 -4.77
C LEU A 117 10.90 -4.55 -5.49
N MET A 118 11.20 -3.43 -4.84
CA MET A 118 12.14 -2.44 -5.35
C MET A 118 13.56 -3.00 -5.47
N GLU A 119 14.05 -3.74 -4.47
CA GLU A 119 15.36 -4.40 -4.54
C GLU A 119 15.42 -5.41 -5.68
N LYS A 120 14.36 -6.21 -5.87
CA LYS A 120 14.25 -7.13 -6.99
C LYS A 120 14.31 -6.38 -8.33
N SER A 121 13.52 -5.29 -8.46
CA SER A 121 13.50 -4.45 -9.65
C SER A 121 14.87 -3.83 -9.96
N LEU A 122 15.57 -3.33 -8.94
CA LEU A 122 16.92 -2.76 -9.07
C LEU A 122 17.96 -3.80 -9.48
N LYS A 123 17.88 -5.01 -8.91
CA LYS A 123 18.79 -6.12 -9.20
C LYS A 123 18.63 -6.65 -10.61
N ASP A 124 17.39 -6.86 -11.04
CA ASP A 124 17.07 -7.46 -12.33
C ASP A 124 17.05 -6.40 -13.47
N ASP A 125 17.09 -5.10 -13.12
CA ASP A 125 16.89 -3.94 -14.01
C ASP A 125 15.58 -4.00 -14.81
N GLU A 126 14.56 -4.62 -14.20
CA GLU A 126 13.25 -4.86 -14.78
C GLU A 126 12.13 -4.31 -13.90
N VAL A 127 10.96 -4.12 -14.53
CA VAL A 127 9.75 -3.73 -13.79
C VAL A 127 9.22 -4.93 -13.01
N THR A 128 8.98 -4.73 -11.70
CA THR A 128 8.31 -5.72 -10.86
C THR A 128 6.90 -5.24 -10.51
N PHE A 129 6.04 -6.16 -10.08
CA PHE A 129 4.61 -5.92 -9.86
C PHE A 129 4.18 -6.39 -8.49
N ASP A 130 3.28 -5.64 -7.87
CA ASP A 130 2.45 -6.13 -6.77
C ASP A 130 0.98 -5.85 -7.10
N PHE A 131 0.13 -6.82 -6.86
CA PHE A 131 -1.30 -6.70 -7.07
C PHE A 131 -2.04 -7.29 -5.89
N SER A 132 -2.96 -6.53 -5.34
CA SER A 132 -3.84 -6.94 -4.25
C SER A 132 -5.24 -6.41 -4.48
N ILE A 133 -6.23 -7.00 -3.82
CA ILE A 133 -7.62 -6.57 -3.88
C ILE A 133 -8.09 -6.24 -2.48
N ASP A 134 -8.75 -5.12 -2.34
CA ASP A 134 -9.38 -4.65 -1.12
C ASP A 134 -10.81 -4.16 -1.45
N GLU A 135 -11.82 -4.76 -0.81
CA GLU A 135 -13.24 -4.41 -0.99
C GLU A 135 -13.69 -4.23 -2.47
N ASN A 136 -13.32 -5.16 -3.37
CA ASN A 136 -13.58 -5.12 -4.82
C ASN A 136 -12.82 -4.02 -5.59
N ILE A 137 -11.81 -3.41 -4.99
CA ILE A 137 -10.90 -2.49 -5.65
C ILE A 137 -9.53 -3.14 -5.75
N GLY A 138 -9.01 -3.24 -6.96
CA GLY A 138 -7.64 -3.67 -7.20
C GLY A 138 -6.65 -2.54 -6.89
N GLU A 139 -5.57 -2.89 -6.21
CA GLU A 139 -4.40 -2.07 -6.03
C GLU A 139 -3.23 -2.70 -6.78
N LEU A 140 -2.78 -2.07 -7.85
CA LEU A 140 -1.60 -2.48 -8.61
C LEU A 140 -0.47 -1.49 -8.38
N LYS A 141 0.71 -2.01 -8.06
CA LYS A 141 1.94 -1.24 -8.01
C LYS A 141 2.95 -1.77 -9.02
N LEU A 142 3.56 -0.87 -9.76
CA LEU A 142 4.67 -1.15 -10.67
C LEU A 142 5.93 -0.47 -10.12
N TYR A 143 6.99 -1.22 -9.95
CA TYR A 143 8.28 -0.72 -9.46
C TYR A 143 9.26 -0.70 -10.63
N SER A 144 9.73 0.50 -11.00
CA SER A 144 10.62 0.71 -12.13
C SER A 144 11.91 1.42 -11.70
N PRO A 145 13.10 0.86 -11.98
CA PRO A 145 14.36 1.53 -11.69
C PRO A 145 14.55 2.70 -12.66
N GLU A 146 14.58 3.93 -12.15
CA GLU A 146 14.81 5.22 -12.84
C GLU A 146 13.98 5.54 -14.10
N LYS A 147 13.43 4.52 -14.79
CA LYS A 147 12.71 4.68 -16.05
C LYS A 147 11.30 5.21 -15.82
N GLU A 148 10.90 6.17 -16.62
CA GLU A 148 9.50 6.58 -16.68
C GLU A 148 8.66 5.50 -17.36
N LEU A 149 7.58 5.10 -16.68
CA LEU A 149 6.58 4.24 -17.28
C LEU A 149 5.53 5.15 -17.94
N TYR A 150 5.51 5.15 -19.26
CA TYR A 150 4.49 5.89 -19.99
C TYR A 150 3.13 5.20 -19.85
N LEU A 151 2.13 5.95 -19.43
CA LEU A 151 0.75 5.43 -19.31
C LEU A 151 0.23 4.84 -20.63
N SER A 152 0.67 5.41 -21.77
CA SER A 152 0.37 4.87 -23.09
C SER A 152 0.87 3.43 -23.31
N HIS A 153 1.83 2.96 -22.54
CA HIS A 153 2.30 1.56 -22.58
C HIS A 153 1.58 0.70 -21.54
N VAL A 154 1.27 1.26 -20.36
CA VAL A 154 0.64 0.53 -19.26
C VAL A 154 -0.85 0.31 -19.52
N MET A 155 -1.56 1.36 -19.94
CA MET A 155 -3.01 1.33 -20.09
C MET A 155 -3.51 0.24 -21.06
N PRO A 156 -2.93 0.05 -22.28
CA PRO A 156 -3.38 -1.02 -23.17
C PRO A 156 -3.22 -2.43 -22.58
N ILE A 157 -2.22 -2.63 -21.72
CA ILE A 157 -2.04 -3.91 -21.04
C ILE A 157 -3.19 -4.12 -20.05
N LEU A 158 -3.48 -3.15 -19.18
CA LEU A 158 -4.55 -3.26 -18.19
C LEU A 158 -5.93 -3.40 -18.84
N GLU A 159 -6.22 -2.60 -19.87
CA GLU A 159 -7.45 -2.66 -20.64
C GLU A 159 -7.65 -4.02 -21.34
N SER A 160 -6.56 -4.66 -21.79
CA SER A 160 -6.63 -5.98 -22.40
C SER A 160 -7.17 -7.05 -21.45
N PHE A 161 -6.94 -6.88 -20.14
CA PHE A 161 -7.50 -7.74 -19.08
C PHE A 161 -8.91 -7.31 -18.61
N GLY A 162 -9.47 -6.23 -19.17
CA GLY A 162 -10.76 -5.69 -18.75
C GLY A 162 -10.71 -4.90 -17.45
N LEU A 163 -9.55 -4.35 -17.13
CA LEU A 163 -9.35 -3.56 -15.93
C LEU A 163 -9.60 -2.08 -16.21
N ASN A 164 -10.39 -1.44 -15.37
CA ASN A 164 -10.68 -0.01 -15.47
C ASN A 164 -9.87 0.75 -14.43
N VAL A 165 -8.94 1.59 -14.89
CA VAL A 165 -8.13 2.41 -13.99
C VAL A 165 -8.94 3.59 -13.48
N ILE A 166 -9.17 3.66 -12.16
CA ILE A 166 -9.90 4.73 -11.50
C ILE A 166 -8.95 5.90 -11.16
N HIS A 167 -7.73 5.56 -10.74
CA HIS A 167 -6.77 6.53 -10.25
C HIS A 167 -5.34 6.01 -10.43
N GLU A 168 -4.44 6.93 -10.75
CA GLU A 168 -3.00 6.67 -10.84
C GLU A 168 -2.24 7.70 -10.01
N HIS A 169 -1.14 7.25 -9.39
CA HIS A 169 -0.21 8.13 -8.71
C HIS A 169 1.21 7.56 -8.75
N THR A 170 2.18 8.39 -9.09
CA THR A 170 3.60 8.01 -9.12
C THR A 170 4.32 8.54 -7.87
N TYR A 171 4.99 7.63 -7.15
CA TYR A 171 5.88 7.96 -6.05
C TYR A 171 7.33 7.76 -6.48
N LEU A 172 8.18 8.71 -6.12
CA LEU A 172 9.62 8.57 -6.31
C LEU A 172 10.24 8.18 -4.96
N VAL A 173 10.80 6.99 -4.90
CA VAL A 173 11.58 6.50 -3.76
C VAL A 173 13.05 6.68 -4.08
N LYS A 174 13.81 7.25 -3.13
CA LYS A 174 15.23 7.60 -3.30
C LYS A 174 16.10 6.83 -2.31
N PRO A 175 16.45 5.57 -2.59
CA PRO A 175 17.34 4.80 -1.73
C PRO A 175 18.70 5.48 -1.58
N LYS A 176 19.35 5.33 -0.42
CA LYS A 176 20.72 5.82 -0.23
C LYS A 176 21.69 5.00 -1.08
N ASP A 177 22.58 5.69 -1.75
CA ASP A 177 23.70 5.10 -2.51
C ASP A 177 23.25 4.16 -3.65
N ASP A 178 22.03 4.37 -4.19
CA ASP A 178 21.49 3.59 -5.30
C ASP A 178 20.62 4.43 -6.22
N ARG A 179 20.18 3.79 -7.33
CA ARG A 179 19.27 4.40 -8.30
C ARG A 179 17.88 4.64 -7.68
N ASN A 180 17.23 5.70 -8.09
CA ASN A 180 15.85 5.96 -7.70
C ASN A 180 14.91 4.88 -8.25
N VAL A 181 13.84 4.61 -7.52
CA VAL A 181 12.76 3.73 -7.97
C VAL A 181 11.46 4.52 -8.07
N ARG A 182 10.80 4.42 -9.21
CA ARG A 182 9.44 4.92 -9.40
C ARG A 182 8.44 3.83 -9.01
N VAL A 183 7.51 4.18 -8.16
CA VAL A 183 6.40 3.32 -7.76
C VAL A 183 5.12 3.90 -8.36
N ASN A 184 4.66 3.32 -9.47
CA ASN A 184 3.40 3.70 -10.08
C ASN A 184 2.28 2.88 -9.44
N TYR A 185 1.38 3.56 -8.74
CA TYR A 185 0.24 2.98 -8.04
C TYR A 185 -1.04 3.24 -8.81
N PHE A 186 -1.78 2.16 -9.08
CA PHE A 186 -3.07 2.21 -9.77
C PHE A 186 -4.16 1.65 -8.87
N ARG A 187 -5.27 2.38 -8.77
CA ARG A 187 -6.53 1.84 -8.27
C ARG A 187 -7.38 1.40 -9.46
N ILE A 188 -7.87 0.19 -9.38
CA ILE A 188 -8.50 -0.49 -10.51
C ILE A 188 -9.87 -1.01 -10.08
N SER A 189 -10.89 -0.82 -10.90
CA SER A 189 -12.18 -1.49 -10.77
C SER A 189 -12.30 -2.66 -11.72
N PHE A 190 -13.07 -3.64 -11.32
CA PHE A 190 -13.43 -4.82 -12.11
C PHE A 190 -14.89 -4.72 -12.51
N ASP A 191 -15.19 -5.08 -13.75
CA ASP A 191 -16.58 -5.10 -14.23
C ASP A 191 -17.37 -6.30 -13.68
N ASN A 192 -16.69 -7.30 -13.14
CA ASN A 192 -17.29 -8.53 -12.65
C ASN A 192 -17.44 -8.48 -11.12
N GLY A 193 -18.69 -8.63 -10.64
CA GLY A 193 -19.01 -8.77 -9.22
C GLY A 193 -18.57 -10.10 -8.58
N ASP A 194 -17.72 -10.88 -9.23
CA ASP A 194 -17.25 -12.16 -8.77
C ASP A 194 -16.11 -11.98 -7.74
N LYS A 195 -16.14 -12.81 -6.71
CA LYS A 195 -15.08 -12.85 -5.72
C LYS A 195 -13.79 -13.34 -6.38
N ILE A 196 -12.81 -12.45 -6.43
CA ILE A 196 -11.46 -12.78 -6.87
C ILE A 196 -10.74 -13.38 -5.66
N ASP A 197 -10.35 -14.64 -5.77
CA ASP A 197 -9.59 -15.35 -4.75
C ASP A 197 -8.06 -15.20 -4.95
N ASP A 198 -7.30 -15.65 -3.96
CA ASP A 198 -5.83 -15.55 -3.99
C ASP A 198 -5.21 -16.33 -5.15
N GLU A 199 -5.83 -17.44 -5.59
CA GLU A 199 -5.35 -18.24 -6.72
C GLU A 199 -5.46 -17.44 -8.03
N LEU A 200 -6.57 -16.76 -8.23
CA LEU A 200 -6.79 -15.92 -9.41
C LEU A 200 -5.86 -14.70 -9.41
N ILE A 201 -5.58 -14.12 -8.24
CA ILE A 201 -4.60 -13.03 -8.09
C ILE A 201 -3.23 -13.49 -8.55
N GLU A 202 -2.76 -14.67 -8.15
CA GLU A 202 -1.46 -15.18 -8.57
C GLU A 202 -1.42 -15.51 -10.07
N LYS A 203 -2.48 -16.11 -10.63
CA LYS A 203 -2.61 -16.30 -12.08
C LYS A 203 -2.55 -14.99 -12.84
N PHE A 204 -3.22 -13.95 -12.32
CA PHE A 204 -3.22 -12.63 -12.92
C PHE A 204 -1.82 -11.99 -12.88
N LYS A 205 -1.09 -12.06 -11.77
CA LYS A 205 0.29 -11.57 -11.66
C LYS A 205 1.20 -12.20 -12.71
N ILE A 206 1.09 -13.53 -12.90
CA ILE A 206 1.85 -14.24 -13.92
C ILE A 206 1.47 -13.75 -15.33
N ALA A 207 0.17 -13.65 -15.62
CA ALA A 207 -0.31 -13.20 -16.92
C ALA A 207 0.10 -11.77 -17.23
N LEU A 208 0.05 -10.87 -16.24
CA LEU A 208 0.51 -9.49 -16.36
C LEU A 208 2.00 -9.43 -16.70
N SER A 209 2.83 -10.24 -16.03
CA SER A 209 4.25 -10.35 -16.36
C SER A 209 4.47 -10.84 -17.79
N GLN A 210 3.70 -11.83 -18.27
CA GLN A 210 3.78 -12.32 -19.65
C GLN A 210 3.33 -11.27 -20.69
N ALA A 211 2.30 -10.51 -20.37
CA ALA A 211 1.84 -9.40 -21.21
C ALA A 211 2.88 -8.27 -21.26
N TRP A 212 3.52 -7.98 -20.11
CA TRP A 212 4.58 -6.98 -20.02
C TRP A 212 5.81 -7.34 -20.88
N THR A 213 6.24 -8.58 -20.84
CA THR A 213 7.36 -9.11 -21.63
C THR A 213 6.98 -9.43 -23.09
N LYS A 214 5.73 -9.12 -23.50
CA LYS A 214 5.17 -9.38 -24.83
C LYS A 214 5.07 -10.88 -25.21
N ASN A 215 5.21 -11.79 -24.24
CA ASN A 215 4.96 -13.21 -24.45
C ASN A 215 3.47 -13.52 -24.56
N LEU A 216 2.62 -12.72 -23.87
CA LEU A 216 1.18 -12.73 -24.03
C LEU A 216 0.78 -11.49 -24.84
N GLY A 217 0.30 -11.68 -26.05
CA GLY A 217 -0.18 -10.58 -26.89
C GLY A 217 -1.35 -9.82 -26.26
N LEU A 218 -1.47 -8.54 -26.56
CA LEU A 218 -2.61 -7.73 -26.12
C LEU A 218 -3.85 -8.09 -26.95
N GLY A 219 -5.02 -8.20 -26.31
CA GLY A 219 -6.27 -8.49 -27.00
C GLY A 219 -7.42 -8.75 -26.01
N CYS A 220 -8.64 -8.62 -26.51
CA CYS A 220 -9.86 -8.73 -25.68
C CYS A 220 -10.03 -10.10 -24.99
N LEU A 221 -9.40 -11.16 -25.52
CA LEU A 221 -9.46 -12.49 -24.90
C LEU A 221 -8.71 -12.58 -23.56
N ASN A 222 -7.80 -11.64 -23.25
CA ASN A 222 -7.15 -11.60 -21.93
C ASN A 222 -8.17 -11.40 -20.79
N LYS A 223 -9.32 -10.78 -21.06
CA LYS A 223 -10.42 -10.64 -20.09
C LYS A 223 -10.91 -11.98 -19.54
N LEU A 224 -10.81 -13.04 -20.33
CA LEU A 224 -11.25 -14.37 -19.94
C LEU A 224 -10.46 -14.94 -18.76
N LEU A 225 -9.22 -14.46 -18.55
CA LEU A 225 -8.43 -14.85 -17.39
C LEU A 225 -9.14 -14.49 -16.08
N LEU A 226 -9.63 -13.26 -15.96
CA LEU A 226 -10.35 -12.79 -14.77
C LEU A 226 -11.83 -13.21 -14.78
N ALA A 227 -12.48 -13.26 -15.96
CA ALA A 227 -13.90 -13.53 -16.06
C ALA A 227 -14.27 -15.01 -15.81
N VAL A 228 -13.42 -15.96 -16.25
CA VAL A 228 -13.69 -17.40 -16.16
C VAL A 228 -12.52 -18.21 -15.64
N ASN A 229 -11.59 -17.57 -14.94
CA ASN A 229 -10.43 -18.18 -14.26
C ASN A 229 -9.53 -19.03 -15.18
N LEU A 230 -9.29 -18.56 -16.42
CA LEU A 230 -8.36 -19.24 -17.34
C LEU A 230 -6.90 -18.87 -17.01
N ASP A 231 -5.99 -19.80 -17.29
CA ASP A 231 -4.57 -19.48 -17.28
C ASP A 231 -4.14 -18.78 -18.58
N TRP A 232 -3.01 -18.06 -18.53
CA TRP A 232 -2.53 -17.27 -19.65
C TRP A 232 -2.15 -18.12 -20.90
N ARG A 233 -1.75 -19.40 -20.72
CA ARG A 233 -1.40 -20.30 -21.83
C ARG A 233 -2.65 -20.68 -22.58
N THR A 234 -3.74 -21.01 -21.87
CA THR A 234 -5.05 -21.30 -22.47
C THR A 234 -5.57 -20.08 -23.23
N VAL A 235 -5.45 -18.86 -22.65
CA VAL A 235 -5.82 -17.63 -23.36
C VAL A 235 -4.95 -17.41 -24.59
N SER A 236 -3.67 -17.69 -24.51
CA SER A 236 -2.75 -17.60 -25.66
C SER A 236 -3.12 -18.58 -26.78
N LEU A 237 -3.49 -19.82 -26.43
CA LEU A 237 -3.97 -20.81 -27.39
C LEU A 237 -5.26 -20.35 -28.09
N LEU A 238 -6.22 -19.81 -27.34
CA LEU A 238 -7.47 -19.28 -27.91
C LEU A 238 -7.26 -18.14 -28.92
N LYS A 239 -6.16 -17.42 -28.83
CA LYS A 239 -5.81 -16.34 -29.77
C LYS A 239 -5.23 -16.84 -31.09
N THR A 240 -4.79 -18.09 -31.15
CA THR A 240 -4.18 -18.67 -32.35
C THR A 240 -5.22 -19.34 -33.26
N TYR A 241 -6.44 -19.48 -32.80
CA TYR A 241 -7.59 -19.96 -33.56
C TYR A 241 -8.50 -18.81 -33.99
#